data_020c29e1964c33ca746dfe5b872081c6
#
_entry.id   020c29e1964c33ca746dfe5b872081c6
#
_cell.length_a   1.000
_cell.length_b   1.000
_cell.length_c   1.000
_cell.angle_alpha   90.00
_cell.angle_beta   90.00
_cell.angle_gamma   90.00
#
_symmetry.space_group_name_H-M   'P 1'
#
loop_
_entity.id
_entity.type
_entity.pdbx_description
1 polymer ?
#
loop_
_entity_poly.entity_id
_entity_poly.type
_entity_poly.pdbx_seq_one_letter_code
_entity_poly.pdbx_strand_id
1 'polypeptide(L)'
;MEVAMSRMLTVTAVAALLTLSSALAQRQQQGERVSGTIDRMLGSLILATGRDGGTITIKLADNAMITTVLKATVADIKPGDYIGSGAVPQADGSQKAVEVHIFARPQADGGHHYAGWYGAPNGTMTNGFVQPVVVAAARAEGGDPSFVVKYPEGEKTIIVPASAHIARYIVGSKDDLKPGALFRIQSAAKQPDGTYTATSISVGKDGGRPF
;
A
#
# COMPACT_ATOMS: atom_id res chain seq x y z
N MET A 1 21.17 19.16 53.87
CA MET A 1 21.42 18.24 52.73
C MET A 1 20.14 17.60 52.20
N GLU A 2 19.07 17.49 52.96
CA GLU A 2 17.77 16.86 52.53
C GLU A 2 16.89 17.71 51.59
N VAL A 3 16.95 19.03 51.67
CA VAL A 3 16.12 19.90 50.82
C VAL A 3 16.53 19.91 49.33
N ALA A 4 17.81 19.62 49.04
CA ALA A 4 18.32 19.57 47.64
C ALA A 4 17.91 18.30 46.93
N MET A 5 17.78 17.16 47.64
CA MET A 5 17.39 15.86 47.08
C MET A 5 15.91 15.82 46.69
N SER A 6 15.03 16.49 47.44
CA SER A 6 13.58 16.54 47.18
C SER A 6 13.26 17.32 45.90
N ARG A 7 14.04 18.37 45.59
CA ARG A 7 13.84 19.16 44.34
C ARG A 7 14.32 18.46 43.07
N MET A 8 15.31 17.58 43.14
CA MET A 8 15.78 16.81 42.00
C MET A 8 14.78 15.69 41.60
N LEU A 9 14.14 15.06 42.57
CA LEU A 9 13.15 14.01 42.32
C LEU A 9 11.88 14.52 41.63
N THR A 10 11.45 15.75 41.97
CA THR A 10 10.25 16.34 41.34
C THR A 10 10.48 16.79 39.88
N VAL A 11 11.68 17.28 39.56
CA VAL A 11 12.01 17.68 38.18
C VAL A 11 12.09 16.46 37.23
N THR A 12 12.63 15.34 37.69
CA THR A 12 12.76 14.12 36.91
C THR A 12 11.38 13.49 36.60
N ALA A 13 10.44 13.53 37.54
CA ALA A 13 9.09 12.99 37.34
C ALA A 13 8.26 13.80 36.33
N VAL A 14 8.40 15.14 36.31
CA VAL A 14 7.72 16.02 35.35
C VAL A 14 8.27 15.83 33.93
N ALA A 15 9.59 15.68 33.77
CA ALA A 15 10.20 15.41 32.48
C ALA A 15 9.76 14.05 31.89
N ALA A 16 9.63 13.02 32.71
CA ALA A 16 9.17 11.70 32.27
C ALA A 16 7.69 11.69 31.81
N LEU A 17 6.83 12.48 32.45
CA LEU A 17 5.43 12.63 32.08
C LEU A 17 5.25 13.39 30.76
N LEU A 18 6.10 14.37 30.46
CA LEU A 18 6.06 15.15 29.21
C LEU A 18 6.53 14.31 28.02
N THR A 19 7.49 13.41 28.20
CA THR A 19 7.96 12.52 27.13
C THR A 19 6.97 11.40 26.79
N LEU A 20 6.22 10.91 27.77
CA LEU A 20 5.15 9.92 27.54
C LEU A 20 3.97 10.53 26.77
N SER A 21 3.63 11.79 27.07
CA SER A 21 2.53 12.50 26.38
C SER A 21 2.86 12.76 24.90
N SER A 22 4.10 13.09 24.57
CA SER A 22 4.54 13.28 23.18
C SER A 22 4.59 11.97 22.38
N ALA A 23 5.00 10.87 23.00
CA ALA A 23 5.01 9.56 22.36
C ALA A 23 3.60 9.03 22.06
N LEU A 24 2.63 9.29 22.93
CA LEU A 24 1.22 8.97 22.70
C LEU A 24 0.59 9.84 21.61
N ALA A 25 0.91 11.15 21.58
CA ALA A 25 0.46 12.05 20.53
C ALA A 25 1.05 11.70 19.14
N GLN A 26 2.30 11.27 19.08
CA GLN A 26 2.92 10.80 17.83
C GLN A 26 2.33 9.48 17.33
N ARG A 27 1.91 8.58 18.19
CA ARG A 27 1.21 7.35 17.80
C ARG A 27 -0.18 7.61 17.20
N GLN A 28 -0.86 8.66 17.63
CA GLN A 28 -2.17 9.07 17.07
C GLN A 28 -2.05 9.70 15.67
N GLN A 29 -0.87 10.13 15.25
CA GLN A 29 -0.63 10.67 13.89
C GLN A 29 -0.31 9.61 12.84
N GLN A 30 -0.01 8.37 13.23
CA GLN A 30 0.13 7.26 12.28
C GLN A 30 -1.27 6.77 11.92
N GLY A 31 -1.74 7.13 10.72
CA GLY A 31 -3.04 6.67 10.22
C GLY A 31 -3.13 5.15 10.17
N GLU A 32 -4.31 4.63 10.44
CA GLU A 32 -4.60 3.19 10.38
C GLU A 32 -4.86 2.75 8.94
N ARG A 33 -4.45 1.52 8.60
CA ARG A 33 -4.87 0.88 7.34
C ARG A 33 -6.30 0.39 7.51
N VAL A 34 -7.18 0.82 6.62
CA VAL A 34 -8.59 0.44 6.61
C VAL A 34 -8.94 -0.19 5.27
N SER A 35 -9.61 -1.33 5.29
CA SER A 35 -10.05 -2.01 4.07
C SER A 35 -11.33 -2.81 4.32
N GLY A 36 -12.10 -2.97 3.25
CA GLY A 36 -13.38 -3.69 3.33
C GLY A 36 -14.16 -3.58 2.02
N THR A 37 -15.47 -3.67 2.14
CA THR A 37 -16.42 -3.55 1.03
C THR A 37 -17.31 -2.33 1.27
N ILE A 38 -17.51 -1.51 0.26
CA ILE A 38 -18.44 -0.36 0.31
C ILE A 38 -19.88 -0.88 0.33
N ASP A 39 -20.64 -0.51 1.33
CA ASP A 39 -22.07 -0.82 1.40
C ASP A 39 -22.89 0.26 0.73
N ARG A 40 -22.57 1.54 0.98
CA ARG A 40 -23.23 2.70 0.33
C ARG A 40 -22.46 3.99 0.53
N MET A 41 -22.77 4.97 -0.32
CA MET A 41 -22.32 6.35 -0.23
C MET A 41 -23.44 7.26 0.27
N LEU A 42 -23.11 8.18 1.19
CA LEU A 42 -23.99 9.25 1.67
C LEU A 42 -23.23 10.58 1.60
N GLY A 43 -23.27 11.23 0.44
CA GLY A 43 -22.43 12.41 0.17
C GLY A 43 -20.93 12.06 0.23
N SER A 44 -20.20 12.63 1.18
CA SER A 44 -18.78 12.34 1.43
C SER A 44 -18.55 11.18 2.41
N LEU A 45 -19.61 10.59 2.97
CA LEU A 45 -19.53 9.46 3.88
C LEU A 45 -19.63 8.14 3.12
N ILE A 46 -18.69 7.23 3.39
CA ILE A 46 -18.71 5.84 2.97
C ILE A 46 -19.16 5.02 4.18
N LEU A 47 -20.23 4.26 4.03
CA LEU A 47 -20.57 3.18 4.94
C LEU A 47 -20.05 1.88 4.33
N ALA A 48 -19.34 1.10 5.12
CA ALA A 48 -18.65 -0.08 4.64
C ALA A 48 -18.63 -1.19 5.69
N THR A 49 -18.45 -2.41 5.21
CA THR A 49 -18.17 -3.58 6.04
C THR A 49 -16.67 -3.89 5.98
N GLY A 50 -16.00 -3.91 7.14
CA GLY A 50 -14.60 -4.26 7.29
C GLY A 50 -14.33 -5.73 7.00
N ARG A 51 -13.05 -6.10 6.89
CA ARG A 51 -12.65 -7.50 6.69
C ARG A 51 -13.01 -8.42 7.85
N ASP A 52 -13.15 -7.86 9.05
CA ASP A 52 -13.59 -8.52 10.27
C ASP A 52 -15.11 -8.62 10.40
N GLY A 53 -15.86 -8.09 9.42
CA GLY A 53 -17.32 -8.03 9.41
C GLY A 53 -17.89 -6.84 10.19
N GLY A 54 -17.06 -6.02 10.80
CA GLY A 54 -17.50 -4.82 11.53
C GLY A 54 -17.92 -3.68 10.60
N THR A 55 -18.86 -2.85 11.06
CA THR A 55 -19.27 -1.64 10.33
C THR A 55 -18.20 -0.55 10.44
N ILE A 56 -17.85 0.05 9.33
CA ILE A 56 -16.88 1.14 9.22
C ILE A 56 -17.58 2.35 8.60
N THR A 57 -17.41 3.52 9.22
CA THR A 57 -17.82 4.80 8.64
C THR A 57 -16.58 5.62 8.31
N ILE A 58 -16.47 6.04 7.04
CA ILE A 58 -15.34 6.80 6.54
C ILE A 58 -15.83 8.11 5.95
N LYS A 59 -15.26 9.24 6.40
CA LYS A 59 -15.44 10.54 5.79
C LYS A 59 -14.28 10.83 4.86
N LEU A 60 -14.55 10.94 3.57
CA LEU A 60 -13.54 11.39 2.61
C LEU A 60 -13.41 12.90 2.63
N ALA A 61 -12.17 13.40 2.53
CA ALA A 61 -11.92 14.81 2.29
C ALA A 61 -12.51 15.23 0.92
N ASP A 62 -12.88 16.50 0.78
CA ASP A 62 -13.48 17.00 -0.47
C ASP A 62 -12.55 16.84 -1.67
N ASN A 63 -11.24 16.97 -1.45
CA ASN A 63 -10.17 16.80 -2.42
C ASN A 63 -9.48 15.43 -2.32
N ALA A 64 -10.15 14.41 -1.76
CA ALA A 64 -9.57 13.09 -1.61
C ALA A 64 -9.14 12.50 -2.96
N MET A 65 -7.94 11.94 -2.99
CA MET A 65 -7.46 11.22 -4.16
C MET A 65 -8.10 9.84 -4.24
N ILE A 66 -8.81 9.57 -5.33
CA ILE A 66 -9.42 8.28 -5.60
C ILE A 66 -8.57 7.57 -6.65
N THR A 67 -8.18 6.35 -6.36
CA THR A 67 -7.47 5.47 -7.30
C THR A 67 -8.35 4.28 -7.61
N THR A 68 -8.63 4.06 -8.89
CA THR A 68 -9.37 2.88 -9.33
C THR A 68 -8.39 1.77 -9.67
N VAL A 69 -8.66 0.58 -9.14
CA VAL A 69 -7.84 -0.62 -9.32
C VAL A 69 -8.58 -1.59 -10.22
N LEU A 70 -8.00 -1.87 -11.38
CA LEU A 70 -8.51 -2.81 -12.36
C LEU A 70 -7.74 -4.11 -12.30
N LYS A 71 -8.41 -5.24 -12.53
CA LYS A 71 -7.72 -6.52 -12.75
C LYS A 71 -6.86 -6.40 -14.01
N ALA A 72 -5.65 -6.92 -13.94
CA ALA A 72 -4.72 -6.98 -15.07
C ALA A 72 -4.07 -8.35 -15.17
N THR A 73 -3.36 -8.57 -16.27
CA THR A 73 -2.61 -9.78 -16.58
C THR A 73 -1.16 -9.43 -16.92
N VAL A 74 -0.28 -10.43 -17.00
CA VAL A 74 1.10 -10.21 -17.43
C VAL A 74 1.18 -9.60 -18.84
N ALA A 75 0.19 -9.89 -19.70
CA ALA A 75 0.12 -9.33 -21.05
C ALA A 75 -0.17 -7.80 -21.07
N ASP A 76 -0.66 -7.26 -19.96
CA ASP A 76 -0.91 -5.82 -19.81
C ASP A 76 0.32 -5.03 -19.39
N ILE A 77 1.39 -5.71 -18.94
CA ILE A 77 2.67 -5.08 -18.57
C ILE A 77 3.44 -4.77 -19.86
N LYS A 78 3.77 -3.50 -20.08
CA LYS A 78 4.45 -3.03 -21.28
C LYS A 78 5.81 -2.41 -20.94
N PRO A 79 6.78 -2.47 -21.88
CA PRO A 79 7.98 -1.66 -21.78
C PRO A 79 7.65 -0.17 -21.55
N GLY A 80 8.33 0.44 -20.59
CA GLY A 80 8.08 1.82 -20.17
C GLY A 80 7.00 1.99 -19.11
N ASP A 81 6.21 0.96 -18.77
CA ASP A 81 5.31 1.02 -17.62
C ASP A 81 6.12 1.22 -16.34
N TYR A 82 5.62 2.05 -15.43
CA TYR A 82 6.12 2.12 -14.07
C TYR A 82 5.35 1.11 -13.21
N ILE A 83 6.06 0.20 -12.61
CA ILE A 83 5.45 -0.85 -11.79
C ILE A 83 6.02 -0.91 -10.38
N GLY A 84 5.25 -1.47 -9.47
CA GLY A 84 5.70 -1.98 -8.18
C GLY A 84 5.52 -3.49 -8.14
N SER A 85 6.54 -4.23 -7.75
CA SER A 85 6.47 -5.68 -7.56
C SER A 85 6.79 -6.06 -6.14
N GLY A 86 5.81 -6.63 -5.44
CA GLY A 86 6.03 -7.36 -4.21
C GLY A 86 6.44 -8.79 -4.53
N ALA A 87 7.61 -9.21 -4.05
CA ALA A 87 8.23 -10.45 -4.50
C ALA A 87 9.04 -11.16 -3.42
N VAL A 88 9.37 -12.41 -3.67
CA VAL A 88 10.28 -13.21 -2.85
C VAL A 88 11.60 -13.38 -3.61
N PRO A 89 12.75 -13.01 -3.00
CA PRO A 89 14.07 -13.19 -3.60
C PRO A 89 14.36 -14.65 -3.93
N GLN A 90 14.99 -14.87 -5.08
CA GLN A 90 15.45 -16.18 -5.51
C GLN A 90 16.99 -16.30 -5.36
N ALA A 91 17.52 -17.53 -5.35
CA ALA A 91 18.94 -17.79 -5.17
C ALA A 91 19.82 -17.19 -6.28
N ASP A 92 19.28 -17.00 -7.49
CA ASP A 92 19.95 -16.37 -8.64
C ASP A 92 19.89 -14.83 -8.64
N GLY A 93 19.29 -14.23 -7.59
CA GLY A 93 19.12 -12.79 -7.46
C GLY A 93 17.86 -12.24 -8.13
N SER A 94 17.12 -13.06 -8.89
CA SER A 94 15.82 -12.67 -9.42
C SER A 94 14.76 -12.57 -8.31
N GLN A 95 13.61 -12.00 -8.64
CA GLN A 95 12.51 -11.73 -7.72
C GLN A 95 11.25 -12.43 -8.22
N LYS A 96 10.75 -13.45 -7.50
CA LYS A 96 9.48 -14.12 -7.85
C LYS A 96 8.31 -13.32 -7.31
N ALA A 97 7.54 -12.71 -8.21
CA ALA A 97 6.43 -11.85 -7.85
C ALA A 97 5.31 -12.60 -7.13
N VAL A 98 4.79 -12.00 -6.08
CA VAL A 98 3.52 -12.35 -5.44
C VAL A 98 2.44 -11.42 -5.97
N GLU A 99 2.80 -10.15 -6.20
CA GLU A 99 1.93 -9.17 -6.84
C GLU A 99 2.71 -8.21 -7.72
N VAL A 100 2.01 -7.63 -8.72
CA VAL A 100 2.53 -6.57 -9.57
C VAL A 100 1.48 -5.49 -9.70
N HIS A 101 1.87 -4.26 -9.41
CA HIS A 101 1.07 -3.05 -9.57
C HIS A 101 1.56 -2.27 -10.77
N ILE A 102 0.70 -2.03 -11.74
CA ILE A 102 0.99 -1.17 -12.89
C ILE A 102 0.43 0.20 -12.57
N PHE A 103 1.27 1.22 -12.40
CA PHE A 103 0.86 2.55 -12.01
C PHE A 103 0.71 3.48 -13.22
N ALA A 104 -0.27 4.38 -13.17
CA ALA A 104 -0.46 5.40 -14.21
C ALA A 104 0.67 6.44 -14.26
N ARG A 105 1.46 6.55 -13.18
CA ARG A 105 2.60 7.46 -13.06
C ARG A 105 3.60 6.92 -12.04
N PRO A 106 4.88 7.34 -12.11
CA PRO A 106 5.88 6.97 -11.11
C PRO A 106 5.44 7.32 -9.68
N GLN A 107 5.82 6.47 -8.74
CA GLN A 107 5.65 6.71 -7.31
C GLN A 107 6.92 7.36 -6.76
N ALA A 108 6.77 8.12 -5.66
CA ALA A 108 7.88 8.86 -5.05
C ALA A 108 8.95 7.94 -4.42
N ASP A 109 8.58 6.72 -4.05
CA ASP A 109 9.40 5.72 -3.36
C ASP A 109 10.00 4.69 -4.32
N GLY A 110 10.44 5.13 -5.49
CA GLY A 110 11.14 4.26 -6.46
C GLY A 110 12.36 3.57 -5.85
N GLY A 111 12.66 2.34 -6.29
CA GLY A 111 13.80 1.59 -5.81
C GLY A 111 13.49 0.14 -5.47
N HIS A 112 14.51 -0.52 -4.87
CA HIS A 112 14.38 -1.88 -4.38
C HIS A 112 14.70 -1.91 -2.88
N HIS A 113 13.76 -2.39 -2.07
CA HIS A 113 13.92 -2.41 -0.62
C HIS A 113 13.26 -3.63 0.00
N TYR A 114 13.72 -3.98 1.18
CA TYR A 114 13.11 -5.02 2.01
C TYR A 114 11.76 -4.49 2.54
N ALA A 115 10.72 -5.28 2.34
CA ALA A 115 9.37 -4.87 2.71
C ALA A 115 8.75 -5.69 3.87
N GLY A 116 9.37 -6.83 4.23
CA GLY A 116 8.93 -7.67 5.37
C GLY A 116 7.46 -8.07 5.30
N TRP A 117 6.97 -8.54 4.16
CA TRP A 117 5.64 -8.29 3.68
C TRP A 117 4.84 -9.59 3.43
N TYR A 118 3.50 -9.60 3.69
CA TYR A 118 2.48 -10.60 3.33
C TYR A 118 2.87 -12.08 3.55
N GLY A 119 3.28 -12.44 4.78
CA GLY A 119 3.61 -13.84 5.08
C GLY A 119 4.88 -14.35 4.41
N ALA A 120 5.60 -13.50 3.68
CA ALA A 120 6.93 -13.75 3.17
C ALA A 120 7.94 -12.93 4.00
N PRO A 121 8.59 -13.51 5.03
CA PRO A 121 9.51 -12.78 5.91
C PRO A 121 10.67 -12.11 5.17
N ASN A 122 11.01 -12.63 3.97
CA ASN A 122 12.07 -12.10 3.11
C ASN A 122 11.53 -11.28 1.93
N GLY A 123 10.24 -10.89 1.98
CA GLY A 123 9.60 -10.16 0.89
C GLY A 123 10.28 -8.82 0.59
N THR A 124 10.39 -8.50 -0.68
CA THR A 124 10.94 -7.26 -1.19
C THR A 124 9.90 -6.49 -2.00
N MET A 125 10.11 -5.19 -2.13
CA MET A 125 9.37 -4.34 -3.04
C MET A 125 10.35 -3.74 -4.05
N THR A 126 10.03 -3.85 -5.33
CA THR A 126 10.80 -3.22 -6.42
C THR A 126 9.89 -2.29 -7.18
N ASN A 127 10.18 -0.99 -7.15
CA ASN A 127 9.45 0.05 -7.87
C ASN A 127 10.35 0.66 -8.95
N GLY A 128 9.92 0.63 -10.21
CA GLY A 128 10.71 1.14 -11.32
C GLY A 128 10.06 0.96 -12.68
N PHE A 129 10.85 1.21 -13.73
CA PHE A 129 10.40 1.15 -15.11
C PHE A 129 10.70 -0.21 -15.75
N VAL A 130 9.71 -0.81 -16.40
CA VAL A 130 9.88 -2.02 -17.21
C VAL A 130 10.76 -1.72 -18.41
N GLN A 131 11.86 -2.46 -18.57
CA GLN A 131 12.80 -2.30 -19.67
C GLN A 131 12.27 -2.91 -20.98
N PRO A 132 12.68 -2.39 -22.17
CA PRO A 132 12.22 -2.86 -23.46
C PRO A 132 12.60 -4.32 -23.77
N VAL A 133 13.63 -4.83 -23.12
CA VAL A 133 14.17 -6.15 -23.39
C VAL A 133 13.57 -7.14 -22.41
N VAL A 134 12.91 -8.19 -22.90
CA VAL A 134 12.79 -9.49 -22.18
C VAL A 134 11.42 -10.15 -22.06
N VAL A 135 10.32 -9.56 -22.47
CA VAL A 135 9.06 -10.34 -22.48
C VAL A 135 9.14 -11.57 -23.43
N ALA A 136 10.11 -11.61 -24.35
CA ALA A 136 10.24 -12.67 -25.35
C ALA A 136 11.14 -13.85 -24.95
N ALA A 137 12.14 -13.65 -24.10
CA ALA A 137 13.15 -14.69 -23.83
C ALA A 137 12.69 -15.77 -22.84
N ALA A 138 11.83 -15.43 -21.89
CA ALA A 138 11.39 -16.39 -20.85
C ALA A 138 10.30 -17.37 -21.35
N ARG A 139 9.67 -17.10 -22.49
CA ARG A 139 8.69 -18.04 -23.10
C ARG A 139 9.31 -19.21 -23.85
N ALA A 140 10.62 -19.21 -24.10
CA ALA A 140 11.26 -20.20 -24.96
C ALA A 140 11.33 -21.62 -24.36
N GLU A 141 11.15 -21.78 -23.05
CA GLU A 141 11.29 -23.08 -22.36
C GLU A 141 10.15 -23.46 -21.40
N GLY A 142 8.96 -22.87 -21.53
CA GLY A 142 7.83 -23.21 -20.67
C GLY A 142 7.91 -22.67 -19.23
N GLY A 143 8.84 -21.75 -18.96
CA GLY A 143 8.97 -21.07 -17.68
C GLY A 143 7.96 -19.93 -17.48
N ASP A 144 7.88 -19.43 -16.23
CA ASP A 144 7.09 -18.24 -15.90
C ASP A 144 7.62 -17.02 -16.67
N PRO A 145 6.75 -16.12 -17.19
CA PRO A 145 7.20 -14.89 -17.85
C PRO A 145 8.02 -14.02 -16.90
N SER A 146 9.03 -13.33 -17.44
CA SER A 146 9.87 -12.42 -16.68
C SER A 146 10.15 -11.13 -17.45
N PHE A 147 10.50 -10.07 -16.73
CA PHE A 147 10.95 -8.79 -17.28
C PHE A 147 11.93 -8.11 -16.32
N VAL A 148 12.71 -7.17 -16.83
CA VAL A 148 13.65 -6.37 -16.04
C VAL A 148 13.00 -5.06 -15.63
N VAL A 149 13.12 -4.73 -14.35
CA VAL A 149 12.69 -3.45 -13.78
C VAL A 149 13.93 -2.65 -13.40
N LYS A 150 14.08 -1.47 -14.00
CA LYS A 150 15.14 -0.52 -13.71
C LYS A 150 14.66 0.55 -12.74
N TYR A 151 15.48 0.83 -11.74
CA TYR A 151 15.30 1.86 -10.73
C TYR A 151 16.61 2.65 -10.53
N PRO A 152 16.66 3.75 -9.77
CA PRO A 152 17.84 4.61 -9.70
C PRO A 152 19.14 3.90 -9.32
N GLU A 153 19.09 2.93 -8.40
CA GLU A 153 20.26 2.25 -7.86
C GLU A 153 20.63 0.96 -8.61
N GLY A 154 19.82 0.54 -9.60
CA GLY A 154 20.08 -0.70 -10.34
C GLY A 154 18.88 -1.28 -11.07
N GLU A 155 18.88 -2.60 -11.21
CA GLU A 155 17.80 -3.35 -11.85
C GLU A 155 17.56 -4.70 -11.19
N LYS A 156 16.35 -5.25 -11.37
CA LYS A 156 15.95 -6.59 -10.95
C LYS A 156 15.18 -7.30 -12.04
N THR A 157 15.46 -8.59 -12.21
CA THR A 157 14.61 -9.48 -12.99
C THR A 157 13.42 -9.90 -12.13
N ILE A 158 12.21 -9.63 -12.62
CA ILE A 158 10.96 -10.01 -11.97
C ILE A 158 10.36 -11.19 -12.73
N ILE A 159 10.22 -12.32 -12.07
CA ILE A 159 9.54 -13.53 -12.57
C ILE A 159 8.08 -13.43 -12.12
N VAL A 160 7.13 -13.59 -13.04
CA VAL A 160 5.69 -13.42 -12.76
C VAL A 160 4.98 -14.76 -12.94
N PRO A 161 4.87 -15.59 -11.88
CA PRO A 161 4.15 -16.84 -11.94
C PRO A 161 2.65 -16.62 -12.19
N ALA A 162 1.96 -17.62 -12.70
CA ALA A 162 0.51 -17.56 -12.94
C ALA A 162 -0.31 -17.26 -11.66
N SER A 163 0.26 -17.54 -10.49
CA SER A 163 -0.33 -17.23 -9.18
C SER A 163 -0.16 -15.79 -8.74
N ALA A 164 0.70 -15.00 -9.43
CA ALA A 164 0.92 -13.61 -9.08
C ALA A 164 -0.34 -12.78 -9.33
N HIS A 165 -0.65 -11.91 -8.38
CA HIS A 165 -1.76 -10.98 -8.53
C HIS A 165 -1.29 -9.73 -9.27
N ILE A 166 -1.97 -9.39 -10.38
CA ILE A 166 -1.61 -8.23 -11.19
C ILE A 166 -2.78 -7.26 -11.23
N ALA A 167 -2.51 -5.99 -10.93
CA ALA A 167 -3.49 -4.94 -10.93
C ALA A 167 -2.97 -3.65 -11.58
N ARG A 168 -3.86 -2.93 -12.29
CA ARG A 168 -3.56 -1.61 -12.86
C ARG A 168 -4.23 -0.53 -12.03
N TYR A 169 -3.46 0.44 -11.61
CA TYR A 169 -3.88 1.59 -10.80
C TYR A 169 -4.03 2.80 -11.72
N ILE A 170 -5.25 3.32 -11.82
CA ILE A 170 -5.59 4.50 -12.63
C ILE A 170 -6.21 5.58 -11.76
N VAL A 171 -6.24 6.82 -12.26
CA VAL A 171 -6.97 7.90 -11.61
C VAL A 171 -8.46 7.55 -11.61
N GLY A 172 -9.06 7.54 -10.43
CA GLY A 172 -10.46 7.24 -10.22
C GLY A 172 -11.30 8.49 -9.96
N SER A 173 -12.59 8.26 -9.79
CA SER A 173 -13.58 9.29 -9.48
C SER A 173 -14.54 8.83 -8.37
N LYS A 174 -15.36 9.73 -7.85
CA LYS A 174 -16.40 9.37 -6.88
C LYS A 174 -17.40 8.35 -7.43
N ASP A 175 -17.58 8.30 -8.75
CA ASP A 175 -18.46 7.33 -9.41
C ASP A 175 -17.95 5.88 -9.32
N ASP A 176 -16.69 5.68 -8.99
CA ASP A 176 -16.13 4.35 -8.78
C ASP A 176 -16.39 3.81 -7.36
N LEU A 177 -16.81 4.69 -6.41
CA LEU A 177 -17.15 4.33 -5.04
C LEU A 177 -18.56 3.73 -4.95
N LYS A 178 -18.74 2.53 -5.49
CA LYS A 178 -20.05 1.87 -5.61
C LYS A 178 -20.26 0.81 -4.55
N PRO A 179 -21.52 0.52 -4.18
CA PRO A 179 -21.85 -0.64 -3.36
C PRO A 179 -21.25 -1.93 -3.94
N GLY A 180 -20.69 -2.76 -3.06
CA GLY A 180 -20.00 -4.01 -3.43
C GLY A 180 -18.53 -3.84 -3.85
N ALA A 181 -18.04 -2.63 -4.08
CA ALA A 181 -16.65 -2.41 -4.43
C ALA A 181 -15.73 -2.61 -3.21
N LEU A 182 -14.65 -3.37 -3.41
CA LEU A 182 -13.60 -3.50 -2.42
C LEU A 182 -12.80 -2.20 -2.34
N PHE A 183 -12.44 -1.77 -1.14
CA PHE A 183 -11.62 -0.59 -0.96
C PHE A 183 -10.44 -0.83 -0.03
N ARG A 184 -9.43 0.04 -0.14
CA ARG A 184 -8.32 0.16 0.78
C ARG A 184 -7.90 1.62 0.98
N ILE A 185 -7.64 1.97 2.22
CA ILE A 185 -7.05 3.22 2.66
C ILE A 185 -5.77 2.88 3.39
N GLN A 186 -4.64 3.43 2.94
CA GLN A 186 -3.33 3.15 3.54
C GLN A 186 -3.13 3.87 4.87
N SER A 187 -3.74 5.06 5.00
CA SER A 187 -3.61 5.89 6.19
C SER A 187 -4.91 6.64 6.43
N ALA A 188 -5.72 6.16 7.36
CA ALA A 188 -6.95 6.80 7.81
C ALA A 188 -6.78 7.29 9.25
N ALA A 189 -7.24 8.48 9.55
CA ALA A 189 -7.23 9.00 10.91
C ALA A 189 -8.52 8.58 11.61
N LYS A 190 -8.38 7.79 12.69
CA LYS A 190 -9.51 7.40 13.53
C LYS A 190 -9.94 8.57 14.41
N GLN A 191 -11.24 8.86 14.42
CA GLN A 191 -11.83 9.93 15.20
C GLN A 191 -12.33 9.42 16.56
N PRO A 192 -12.53 10.31 17.57
CA PRO A 192 -13.04 9.91 18.89
C PRO A 192 -14.42 9.25 18.85
N ASP A 193 -15.24 9.54 17.85
CA ASP A 193 -16.56 8.94 17.63
C ASP A 193 -16.51 7.58 16.91
N GLY A 194 -15.31 7.06 16.66
CA GLY A 194 -15.09 5.80 15.97
C GLY A 194 -15.11 5.87 14.44
N THR A 195 -15.42 7.02 13.85
CA THR A 195 -15.33 7.21 12.39
C THR A 195 -13.88 7.36 11.93
N TYR A 196 -13.65 7.20 10.63
CA TYR A 196 -12.36 7.43 9.99
C TYR A 196 -12.43 8.64 9.06
N THR A 197 -11.34 9.40 8.98
CA THR A 197 -11.15 10.39 7.93
C THR A 197 -10.01 9.98 7.03
N ALA A 198 -10.17 10.20 5.71
CA ALA A 198 -9.16 9.84 4.72
C ALA A 198 -9.05 10.88 3.61
N THR A 199 -7.81 11.10 3.15
CA THR A 199 -7.47 11.97 2.03
C THR A 199 -7.18 11.18 0.75
N SER A 200 -7.14 9.85 0.83
CA SER A 200 -6.96 8.97 -0.32
C SER A 200 -7.66 7.64 -0.10
N ILE A 201 -8.15 7.04 -1.17
CA ILE A 201 -8.77 5.73 -1.19
C ILE A 201 -8.47 5.03 -2.51
N SER A 202 -8.16 3.74 -2.45
CA SER A 202 -8.12 2.85 -3.61
C SER A 202 -9.37 1.98 -3.63
N VAL A 203 -10.03 1.89 -4.78
CA VAL A 203 -11.27 1.15 -4.95
C VAL A 203 -11.17 0.17 -6.12
N GLY A 204 -11.60 -1.06 -5.92
CA GLY A 204 -11.63 -2.10 -6.94
C GLY A 204 -12.77 -1.91 -7.92
N LYS A 205 -12.50 -2.13 -9.20
CA LYS A 205 -13.48 -2.12 -10.29
C LYS A 205 -13.22 -3.30 -11.24
N ASP A 206 -14.27 -3.87 -11.81
CA ASP A 206 -14.18 -4.96 -12.79
C ASP A 206 -13.30 -6.14 -12.33
N GLY A 207 -13.48 -6.55 -11.06
CA GLY A 207 -12.71 -7.62 -10.43
C GLY A 207 -11.32 -7.22 -9.93
N GLY A 208 -10.94 -5.95 -10.06
CA GLY A 208 -9.74 -5.40 -9.45
C GLY A 208 -9.82 -5.41 -7.92
N ARG A 209 -8.68 -5.66 -7.28
CA ARG A 209 -8.58 -5.69 -5.81
C ARG A 209 -7.48 -4.74 -5.36
N PRO A 210 -7.79 -3.72 -4.55
CA PRO A 210 -6.77 -2.89 -3.91
C PRO A 210 -6.05 -3.70 -2.82
N PHE A 211 -4.72 -3.63 -2.79
CA PHE A 211 -3.84 -4.33 -1.84
C PHE A 211 -3.33 -3.41 -0.77
#